data_38b797f5257a6640626b1265505af0d8
#
_entry.id   38b797f5257a6640626b1265505af0d8
#
_cell.length_a   1.000
_cell.length_b   1.000
_cell.length_c   1.000
_cell.angle_alpha   90.00
_cell.angle_beta   90.00
_cell.angle_gamma   90.00
#
_symmetry.space_group_name_H-M   'P 1'
#
loop_
_entity.id
_entity.type
_entity.pdbx_description
1 polymer ?
#
loop_
_entity_poly.entity_id
_entity_poly.type
_entity_poly.pdbx_seq_one_letter_code
_entity_poly.pdbx_strand_id
1 'polypeptide(L)'
;MKNLPIGEVLKEYGYITQEQIDQALQFQKTQTGKKVRFGTLLKEMGFVTETQVLEALGKKLDLQMVNLEEYEVNVDVVAKVPKQLAEKYNVIALSENDGKLQLAMSDPLNFYAQEDIRQIVDMPLEVLLSEEKRIKKAIEYYYAEISTKQAAKKANISAEDIEVPQLTADDADDDVPIIKLINSLLVRGYSTNASDIHIEPFKDFTQVRIRIDGQMISYLTLEKALHNSIVARIKIMSNLNIAEKRIPQDGNFHAVLEGIDISMRISILPTTHGEKVVMRFGYQDRPRRTLRHERLFLQYADENDVCAERHYLHHRAYRFR
;
A
#
# COMPACT_ATOMS: atom_id res chain seq x y z
N MET A 1 -2.03 -6.65 -37.59
CA MET A 1 -1.29 -7.25 -36.46
C MET A 1 -2.10 -8.24 -35.63
N LYS A 2 -3.44 -8.15 -35.54
CA LYS A 2 -4.26 -9.03 -34.67
C LYS A 2 -4.08 -10.55 -34.88
N ASN A 3 -3.65 -11.00 -36.01
CA ASN A 3 -3.49 -12.44 -36.33
C ASN A 3 -2.03 -12.97 -36.30
N LEU A 4 -1.03 -12.13 -36.02
CA LEU A 4 0.37 -12.57 -35.94
C LEU A 4 0.68 -13.25 -34.60
N PRO A 5 1.48 -14.33 -34.58
CA PRO A 5 2.02 -14.87 -33.32
C PRO A 5 2.83 -13.82 -32.58
N ILE A 6 2.86 -13.90 -31.23
CA ILE A 6 3.56 -12.91 -30.39
C ILE A 6 5.05 -12.80 -30.73
N GLY A 7 5.70 -13.91 -31.14
CA GLY A 7 7.10 -13.91 -31.58
C GLY A 7 7.32 -13.03 -32.80
N GLU A 8 6.43 -13.08 -33.78
CA GLU A 8 6.53 -12.24 -34.98
C GLU A 8 6.30 -10.75 -34.65
N VAL A 9 5.39 -10.44 -33.72
CA VAL A 9 5.17 -9.07 -33.23
C VAL A 9 6.45 -8.53 -32.58
N LEU A 10 7.07 -9.31 -31.68
CA LEU A 10 8.33 -8.95 -31.02
C LEU A 10 9.47 -8.74 -32.02
N LYS A 11 9.50 -9.54 -33.08
CA LYS A 11 10.48 -9.40 -34.18
C LYS A 11 10.26 -8.13 -35.01
N GLU A 12 9.01 -7.80 -35.34
CA GLU A 12 8.66 -6.54 -36.02
C GLU A 12 9.12 -5.31 -35.26
N TYR A 13 9.07 -5.38 -33.88
CA TYR A 13 9.62 -4.34 -33.02
C TYR A 13 11.14 -4.35 -32.88
N GLY A 14 11.81 -5.34 -33.46
CA GLY A 14 13.26 -5.49 -33.36
C GLY A 14 13.75 -5.93 -31.96
N TYR A 15 12.88 -6.48 -31.14
CA TYR A 15 13.23 -6.96 -29.81
C TYR A 15 13.90 -8.34 -29.84
N ILE A 16 13.59 -9.18 -30.85
CA ILE A 16 14.16 -10.50 -31.02
C ILE A 16 14.45 -10.79 -32.49
N THR A 17 15.38 -11.73 -32.74
CA THR A 17 15.71 -12.23 -34.09
C THR A 17 14.93 -13.50 -34.39
N GLN A 18 14.93 -13.90 -35.69
CA GLN A 18 14.31 -15.16 -36.09
C GLN A 18 15.00 -16.37 -35.44
N GLU A 19 16.31 -16.33 -35.28
CA GLU A 19 17.08 -17.38 -34.62
C GLU A 19 16.68 -17.59 -33.18
N GLN A 20 16.42 -16.50 -32.46
CA GLN A 20 15.93 -16.55 -31.06
C GLN A 20 14.51 -17.13 -30.98
N ILE A 21 13.63 -16.81 -31.92
CA ILE A 21 12.30 -17.43 -32.04
C ILE A 21 12.44 -18.94 -32.24
N ASP A 22 13.28 -19.37 -33.17
CA ASP A 22 13.46 -20.77 -33.48
C ASP A 22 14.07 -21.55 -32.30
N GLN A 23 15.04 -20.96 -31.60
CA GLN A 23 15.58 -21.51 -30.34
C GLN A 23 14.52 -21.69 -29.28
N ALA A 24 13.68 -20.67 -29.04
CA ALA A 24 12.62 -20.74 -28.05
C ALA A 24 11.54 -21.77 -28.39
N LEU A 25 11.19 -21.91 -29.69
CA LEU A 25 10.26 -22.92 -30.18
C LEU A 25 10.83 -24.34 -30.04
N GLN A 26 12.11 -24.53 -30.27
CA GLN A 26 12.78 -25.82 -30.03
C GLN A 26 12.77 -26.17 -28.56
N PHE A 27 13.13 -25.23 -27.70
CA PHE A 27 13.12 -25.42 -26.23
C PHE A 27 11.71 -25.74 -25.71
N GLN A 28 10.68 -25.06 -26.23
CA GLN A 28 9.28 -25.33 -25.85
C GLN A 28 8.84 -26.76 -26.23
N LYS A 29 9.34 -27.33 -27.33
CA LYS A 29 9.06 -28.69 -27.79
C LYS A 29 9.73 -29.75 -26.92
N THR A 30 10.89 -29.46 -26.33
CA THR A 30 11.65 -30.38 -25.47
C THR A 30 11.14 -30.43 -24.02
N GLN A 31 10.38 -29.42 -23.60
CA GLN A 31 9.76 -29.41 -22.27
C GLN A 31 8.58 -30.39 -22.19
N THR A 32 8.76 -31.49 -21.50
CA THR A 32 7.72 -32.44 -21.09
C THR A 32 7.07 -31.93 -19.81
N GLY A 33 5.95 -31.20 -19.88
CA GLY A 33 5.23 -30.66 -18.72
C GLY A 33 4.19 -29.61 -19.07
N LYS A 34 3.86 -28.72 -18.12
CA LYS A 34 2.94 -27.60 -18.35
C LYS A 34 3.46 -26.72 -19.51
N LYS A 35 2.65 -26.53 -20.53
CA LYS A 35 2.97 -25.61 -21.63
C LYS A 35 3.15 -24.18 -21.09
N VAL A 36 4.40 -23.75 -20.96
CA VAL A 36 4.73 -22.36 -20.65
C VAL A 36 4.35 -21.47 -21.84
N ARG A 37 3.76 -20.31 -21.57
CA ARG A 37 3.42 -19.35 -22.63
C ARG A 37 4.69 -18.84 -23.31
N PHE A 38 4.66 -18.65 -24.62
CA PHE A 38 5.84 -18.31 -25.43
C PHE A 38 6.51 -17.01 -24.97
N GLY A 39 5.73 -15.96 -24.60
CA GLY A 39 6.27 -14.72 -24.06
C GLY A 39 7.00 -14.89 -22.72
N THR A 40 6.47 -15.75 -21.84
CA THR A 40 7.12 -16.09 -20.56
C THR A 40 8.43 -16.85 -20.81
N LEU A 41 8.43 -17.80 -21.75
CA LEU A 41 9.61 -18.54 -22.13
C LEU A 41 10.73 -17.64 -22.65
N LEU A 42 10.39 -16.69 -23.54
CA LEU A 42 11.36 -15.71 -24.06
C LEU A 42 11.96 -14.84 -22.96
N LYS A 43 11.15 -14.48 -21.94
CA LYS A 43 11.60 -13.75 -20.75
C LYS A 43 12.55 -14.61 -19.89
N GLU A 44 12.22 -15.87 -19.66
CA GLU A 44 13.07 -16.82 -18.92
C GLU A 44 14.40 -17.08 -19.61
N MET A 45 14.41 -17.14 -20.95
CA MET A 45 15.63 -17.25 -21.75
C MET A 45 16.43 -15.94 -21.82
N GLY A 46 15.93 -14.84 -21.27
CA GLY A 46 16.60 -13.54 -21.27
C GLY A 46 16.61 -12.82 -22.64
N PHE A 47 15.81 -13.26 -23.60
CA PHE A 47 15.74 -12.65 -24.93
C PHE A 47 14.93 -11.36 -24.94
N VAL A 48 13.95 -11.23 -24.03
CA VAL A 48 13.09 -10.04 -23.90
C VAL A 48 12.87 -9.69 -22.43
N THR A 49 12.56 -8.42 -22.19
CA THR A 49 12.10 -7.93 -20.91
C THR A 49 10.58 -8.10 -20.77
N GLU A 50 10.05 -8.03 -19.56
CA GLU A 50 8.61 -8.06 -19.30
C GLU A 50 7.89 -6.91 -20.01
N THR A 51 8.47 -5.71 -19.96
CA THR A 51 7.93 -4.51 -20.63
C THR A 51 7.77 -4.74 -22.13
N GLN A 52 8.79 -5.30 -22.78
CA GLN A 52 8.74 -5.59 -24.23
C GLN A 52 7.65 -6.61 -24.58
N VAL A 53 7.45 -7.64 -23.75
CA VAL A 53 6.35 -8.60 -23.94
C VAL A 53 4.99 -7.93 -23.79
N LEU A 54 4.83 -7.07 -22.78
CA LEU A 54 3.58 -6.34 -22.53
C LEU A 54 3.29 -5.34 -23.67
N GLU A 55 4.28 -4.63 -24.17
CA GLU A 55 4.14 -3.73 -25.35
C GLU A 55 3.65 -4.50 -26.58
N ALA A 56 4.26 -5.65 -26.87
CA ALA A 56 3.85 -6.49 -27.99
C ALA A 56 2.43 -7.04 -27.80
N LEU A 57 2.04 -7.44 -26.59
CA LEU A 57 0.69 -7.86 -26.27
C LEU A 57 -0.32 -6.71 -26.38
N GLY A 58 0.03 -5.54 -25.88
CA GLY A 58 -0.79 -4.34 -25.99
C GLY A 58 -1.12 -4.01 -27.44
N LYS A 59 -0.12 -4.02 -28.30
CA LYS A 59 -0.30 -3.77 -29.73
C LYS A 59 -1.12 -4.84 -30.44
N LYS A 60 -0.89 -6.11 -30.05
CA LYS A 60 -1.62 -7.25 -30.64
C LYS A 60 -3.10 -7.24 -30.26
N LEU A 61 -3.41 -6.91 -29.01
CA LEU A 61 -4.75 -6.97 -28.43
C LEU A 61 -5.47 -5.62 -28.44
N ASP A 62 -4.80 -4.55 -28.88
CA ASP A 62 -5.29 -3.18 -28.86
C ASP A 62 -5.59 -2.70 -27.41
N LEU A 63 -4.66 -3.03 -26.49
CA LEU A 63 -4.72 -2.65 -25.08
C LEU A 63 -3.67 -1.59 -24.76
N GLN A 64 -4.05 -0.64 -23.91
CA GLN A 64 -3.15 0.41 -23.48
C GLN A 64 -2.27 -0.06 -22.31
N MET A 65 -1.04 0.41 -22.27
CA MET A 65 -0.17 0.26 -21.12
C MET A 65 -0.38 1.43 -20.15
N VAL A 66 -0.38 1.15 -18.86
CA VAL A 66 -0.49 2.13 -17.80
C VAL A 66 0.75 2.10 -16.90
N ASN A 67 1.26 3.30 -16.59
CA ASN A 67 2.27 3.46 -15.57
C ASN A 67 1.57 3.72 -14.23
N LEU A 68 1.52 2.72 -13.36
CA LEU A 68 0.85 2.82 -12.05
C LEU A 68 1.52 3.83 -11.10
N GLU A 69 2.73 4.27 -11.40
CA GLU A 69 3.44 5.29 -10.61
C GLU A 69 2.96 6.72 -10.93
N GLU A 70 2.34 6.91 -12.09
CA GLU A 70 1.87 8.21 -12.59
C GLU A 70 0.34 8.25 -12.72
N TYR A 71 -0.32 7.11 -12.52
CA TYR A 71 -1.76 6.99 -12.67
C TYR A 71 -2.49 7.36 -11.38
N GLU A 72 -3.49 8.23 -11.50
CA GLU A 72 -4.35 8.59 -10.38
C GLU A 72 -5.34 7.46 -10.06
N VAL A 73 -5.03 6.67 -9.04
CA VAL A 73 -5.83 5.51 -8.63
C VAL A 73 -6.88 5.93 -7.61
N ASN A 74 -8.13 5.62 -7.90
CA ASN A 74 -9.22 5.87 -6.96
C ASN A 74 -9.33 4.72 -5.93
N VAL A 75 -9.01 5.02 -4.68
CA VAL A 75 -9.01 4.05 -3.56
C VAL A 75 -10.37 3.38 -3.36
N ASP A 76 -11.48 4.11 -3.54
CA ASP A 76 -12.82 3.56 -3.39
C ASP A 76 -13.16 2.56 -4.51
N VAL A 77 -12.59 2.76 -5.69
CA VAL A 77 -12.72 1.84 -6.82
C VAL A 77 -11.87 0.59 -6.59
N VAL A 78 -10.64 0.75 -6.06
CA VAL A 78 -9.81 -0.41 -5.65
C VAL A 78 -10.56 -1.30 -4.66
N ALA A 79 -11.29 -0.71 -3.72
CA ALA A 79 -12.04 -1.43 -2.69
C ALA A 79 -13.18 -2.32 -3.25
N LYS A 80 -13.64 -2.09 -4.49
CA LYS A 80 -14.68 -2.92 -5.14
C LYS A 80 -14.19 -4.33 -5.48
N VAL A 81 -12.88 -4.50 -5.68
CA VAL A 81 -12.28 -5.83 -5.91
C VAL A 81 -11.72 -6.35 -4.58
N PRO A 82 -12.09 -7.56 -4.12
CA PRO A 82 -11.53 -8.15 -2.91
C PRO A 82 -10.02 -8.36 -3.01
N LYS A 83 -9.26 -8.04 -1.93
CA LYS A 83 -7.78 -8.19 -1.84
C LYS A 83 -7.32 -9.59 -2.32
N GLN A 84 -8.01 -10.64 -1.87
CA GLN A 84 -7.67 -12.02 -2.21
C GLN A 84 -7.69 -12.28 -3.72
N LEU A 85 -8.63 -11.69 -4.45
CA LEU A 85 -8.70 -11.83 -5.91
C LEU A 85 -7.66 -10.97 -6.62
N ALA A 86 -7.42 -9.76 -6.11
CA ALA A 86 -6.37 -8.89 -6.61
C ALA A 86 -4.99 -9.57 -6.52
N GLU A 87 -4.68 -10.19 -5.39
CA GLU A 87 -3.44 -10.96 -5.17
C GLU A 87 -3.39 -12.24 -6.00
N LYS A 88 -4.49 -13.03 -6.02
CA LYS A 88 -4.58 -14.29 -6.75
C LYS A 88 -4.31 -14.12 -8.25
N TYR A 89 -4.84 -13.05 -8.85
CA TYR A 89 -4.77 -12.81 -10.28
C TYR A 89 -3.75 -11.75 -10.67
N ASN A 90 -3.10 -11.11 -9.70
CA ASN A 90 -2.18 -10.00 -9.89
C ASN A 90 -2.81 -8.88 -10.72
N VAL A 91 -3.91 -8.32 -10.22
CA VAL A 91 -4.71 -7.28 -10.87
C VAL A 91 -5.07 -6.19 -9.87
N ILE A 92 -5.28 -4.97 -10.34
CA ILE A 92 -5.75 -3.86 -9.53
C ILE A 92 -6.75 -3.00 -10.31
N ALA A 93 -7.89 -2.67 -9.66
CA ALA A 93 -8.83 -1.70 -10.19
C ALA A 93 -8.26 -0.29 -10.00
N LEU A 94 -8.43 0.58 -10.99
CA LEU A 94 -7.81 1.90 -11.00
C LEU A 94 -8.85 3.01 -10.87
N SER A 95 -9.80 3.04 -11.78
CA SER A 95 -10.85 4.06 -11.85
C SER A 95 -12.07 3.52 -12.58
N GLU A 96 -13.15 4.29 -12.57
CA GLU A 96 -14.35 4.05 -13.36
C GLU A 96 -14.52 5.13 -14.39
N ASN A 97 -14.58 4.74 -15.66
CA ASN A 97 -14.80 5.64 -16.77
C ASN A 97 -15.91 5.09 -17.66
N ASP A 98 -16.87 5.93 -18.02
CA ASP A 98 -17.99 5.57 -18.93
C ASP A 98 -18.74 4.28 -18.54
N GLY A 99 -18.93 4.04 -17.23
CA GLY A 99 -19.59 2.84 -16.71
C GLY A 99 -18.77 1.56 -16.86
N LYS A 100 -17.46 1.65 -17.10
CA LYS A 100 -16.52 0.54 -17.14
C LYS A 100 -15.51 0.66 -16.02
N LEU A 101 -15.15 -0.47 -15.43
CA LEU A 101 -14.06 -0.56 -14.47
C LEU A 101 -12.73 -0.71 -15.20
N GLN A 102 -11.83 0.25 -15.03
CA GLN A 102 -10.46 0.13 -15.53
C GLN A 102 -9.65 -0.78 -14.63
N LEU A 103 -9.15 -1.88 -15.19
CA LEU A 103 -8.44 -2.93 -14.48
C LEU A 103 -7.03 -3.08 -15.04
N ALA A 104 -6.00 -2.79 -14.24
CA ALA A 104 -4.63 -3.10 -14.62
C ALA A 104 -4.30 -4.56 -14.32
N MET A 105 -3.72 -5.26 -15.29
CA MET A 105 -3.28 -6.64 -15.15
C MET A 105 -2.02 -6.92 -15.98
N SER A 106 -1.22 -7.90 -15.51
CA SER A 106 -0.01 -8.32 -16.20
C SER A 106 -0.26 -9.40 -17.27
N ASP A 107 -1.40 -10.09 -17.17
CA ASP A 107 -1.79 -11.18 -18.07
C ASP A 107 -3.19 -10.95 -18.65
N PRO A 108 -3.30 -10.25 -19.80
CA PRO A 108 -4.59 -9.94 -20.40
C PRO A 108 -5.31 -11.17 -21.00
N LEU A 109 -4.61 -12.31 -21.11
CA LEU A 109 -5.18 -13.55 -21.60
C LEU A 109 -5.76 -14.44 -20.49
N ASN A 110 -5.73 -13.99 -19.27
CA ASN A 110 -6.38 -14.67 -18.14
C ASN A 110 -7.86 -14.29 -18.09
N PHE A 111 -8.66 -14.90 -18.96
CA PHE A 111 -10.10 -14.66 -19.03
C PHE A 111 -10.85 -15.08 -17.77
N TYR A 112 -10.34 -16.07 -17.01
CA TYR A 112 -10.93 -16.47 -15.73
C TYR A 112 -10.85 -15.33 -14.71
N ALA A 113 -9.72 -14.65 -14.64
CA ALA A 113 -9.57 -13.48 -13.77
C ALA A 113 -10.56 -12.37 -14.12
N GLN A 114 -10.70 -12.08 -15.41
CA GLN A 114 -11.64 -11.05 -15.89
C GLN A 114 -13.08 -11.42 -15.58
N GLU A 115 -13.46 -12.69 -15.74
CA GLU A 115 -14.82 -13.16 -15.48
C GLU A 115 -15.15 -13.14 -13.98
N ASP A 116 -14.25 -13.68 -13.13
CA ASP A 116 -14.43 -13.66 -11.68
C ASP A 116 -14.59 -12.22 -11.14
N ILE A 117 -13.80 -11.28 -11.66
CA ILE A 117 -13.91 -9.87 -11.26
C ILE A 117 -15.20 -9.25 -11.78
N ARG A 118 -15.58 -9.49 -13.04
CA ARG A 118 -16.80 -8.96 -13.63
C ARG A 118 -18.04 -9.38 -12.84
N GLN A 119 -18.09 -10.63 -12.38
CA GLN A 119 -19.20 -11.13 -11.57
C GLN A 119 -19.33 -10.43 -10.23
N ILE A 120 -18.21 -9.99 -9.63
CA ILE A 120 -18.22 -9.33 -8.33
C ILE A 120 -18.57 -7.85 -8.44
N VAL A 121 -18.00 -7.17 -9.45
CA VAL A 121 -18.21 -5.72 -9.62
C VAL A 121 -19.47 -5.38 -10.42
N ASP A 122 -20.07 -6.37 -11.08
CA ASP A 122 -21.28 -6.25 -11.91
C ASP A 122 -21.21 -5.11 -12.95
N MET A 123 -20.03 -4.95 -13.57
CA MET A 123 -19.82 -3.94 -14.61
C MET A 123 -18.81 -4.39 -15.65
N PRO A 124 -18.86 -3.81 -16.87
CA PRO A 124 -17.87 -4.09 -17.91
C PRO A 124 -16.45 -3.71 -17.48
N LEU A 125 -15.47 -4.48 -17.93
CA LEU A 125 -14.06 -4.22 -17.64
C LEU A 125 -13.37 -3.60 -18.85
N GLU A 126 -12.55 -2.59 -18.60
CA GLU A 126 -11.56 -2.07 -19.52
C GLU A 126 -10.16 -2.49 -19.04
N VAL A 127 -9.53 -3.38 -19.79
CA VAL A 127 -8.23 -3.95 -19.41
C VAL A 127 -7.11 -3.02 -19.83
N LEU A 128 -6.25 -2.68 -18.86
CA LEU A 128 -5.00 -1.96 -19.06
C LEU A 128 -3.83 -2.88 -18.70
N LEU A 129 -2.68 -2.69 -19.34
CA LEU A 129 -1.51 -3.53 -19.08
C LEU A 129 -0.52 -2.82 -18.16
N SER A 130 0.01 -3.55 -17.19
CA SER A 130 1.10 -3.09 -16.34
C SER A 130 1.99 -4.25 -15.91
N GLU A 131 3.23 -3.93 -15.51
CA GLU A 131 4.21 -4.92 -15.07
C GLU A 131 3.75 -5.60 -13.76
N GLU A 132 4.01 -6.91 -13.65
CA GLU A 132 3.64 -7.71 -12.49
C GLU A 132 4.13 -7.12 -11.17
N LYS A 133 5.39 -6.66 -11.13
CA LYS A 133 6.00 -6.06 -9.93
C LYS A 133 5.32 -4.75 -9.52
N ARG A 134 4.90 -3.94 -10.50
CA ARG A 134 4.21 -2.66 -10.23
C ARG A 134 2.81 -2.91 -9.69
N ILE A 135 2.09 -3.89 -10.26
CA ILE A 135 0.76 -4.28 -9.77
C ILE A 135 0.86 -4.80 -8.34
N LYS A 136 1.80 -5.69 -8.01
CA LYS A 136 2.00 -6.19 -6.64
C LYS A 136 2.23 -5.08 -5.63
N LYS A 137 3.12 -4.12 -5.94
CA LYS A 137 3.36 -2.95 -5.09
C LYS A 137 2.11 -2.09 -4.92
N ALA A 138 1.35 -1.88 -6.01
CA ALA A 138 0.11 -1.13 -5.94
C ALA A 138 -0.95 -1.83 -5.08
N ILE A 139 -1.07 -3.17 -5.18
CA ILE A 139 -1.95 -3.97 -4.32
C ILE A 139 -1.56 -3.77 -2.84
N GLU A 140 -0.30 -4.00 -2.49
CA GLU A 140 0.18 -3.82 -1.11
C GLU A 140 -0.12 -2.40 -0.59
N TYR A 141 0.15 -1.39 -1.41
CA TYR A 141 -0.05 0.01 -1.05
C TYR A 141 -1.53 0.37 -0.84
N TYR A 142 -2.38 0.13 -1.84
CA TYR A 142 -3.78 0.59 -1.80
C TYR A 142 -4.65 -0.24 -0.86
N TYR A 143 -4.43 -1.55 -0.72
CA TYR A 143 -5.20 -2.36 0.24
C TYR A 143 -4.78 -2.10 1.69
N ALA A 144 -3.52 -1.74 1.97
CA ALA A 144 -3.13 -1.25 3.28
C ALA A 144 -3.85 0.08 3.62
N GLU A 145 -4.00 0.97 2.64
CA GLU A 145 -4.76 2.21 2.82
C GLU A 145 -6.25 1.96 3.08
N ILE A 146 -6.88 1.08 2.30
CA ILE A 146 -8.29 0.69 2.48
C ILE A 146 -8.49 0.10 3.87
N SER A 147 -7.63 -0.84 4.28
CA SER A 147 -7.68 -1.46 5.61
C SER A 147 -7.61 -0.44 6.73
N THR A 148 -6.69 0.53 6.63
CA THR A 148 -6.53 1.58 7.64
C THR A 148 -7.75 2.50 7.70
N LYS A 149 -8.27 2.95 6.55
CA LYS A 149 -9.48 3.79 6.51
C LYS A 149 -10.71 3.07 7.07
N GLN A 150 -10.86 1.78 6.76
CA GLN A 150 -11.96 0.96 7.30
C GLN A 150 -11.82 0.73 8.81
N ALA A 151 -10.61 0.45 9.30
CA ALA A 151 -10.34 0.29 10.73
C ALA A 151 -10.61 1.60 11.50
N ALA A 152 -10.18 2.74 10.96
CA ALA A 152 -10.46 4.05 11.54
C ALA A 152 -11.96 4.35 11.61
N LYS A 153 -12.70 4.08 10.52
CA LYS A 153 -14.15 4.27 10.50
C LYS A 153 -14.86 3.39 11.52
N LYS A 154 -14.47 2.12 11.64
CA LYS A 154 -15.04 1.21 12.65
C LYS A 154 -14.70 1.66 14.06
N ALA A 155 -13.47 2.11 14.32
CA ALA A 155 -13.07 2.63 15.61
C ALA A 155 -13.86 3.88 16.01
N ASN A 156 -14.05 4.84 15.10
CA ASN A 156 -14.84 6.04 15.33
C ASN A 156 -16.32 5.71 15.65
N ILE A 157 -16.95 4.80 14.90
CA ILE A 157 -18.33 4.36 15.16
C ILE A 157 -18.42 3.70 16.55
N SER A 158 -17.41 2.91 16.93
CA SER A 158 -17.38 2.28 18.25
C SER A 158 -17.17 3.27 19.40
N ALA A 159 -16.58 4.44 19.12
CA ALA A 159 -16.37 5.49 20.13
C ALA A 159 -17.66 6.23 20.52
N GLU A 160 -18.65 6.30 19.63
CA GLU A 160 -19.96 6.90 19.90
C GLU A 160 -20.80 6.04 20.88
N ASP A 161 -20.54 4.72 20.93
CA ASP A 161 -21.34 3.75 21.69
C ASP A 161 -20.69 3.25 23.00
N ILE A 162 -19.46 3.68 23.37
CA ILE A 162 -18.69 3.03 24.44
C ILE A 162 -18.48 3.95 25.65
N GLU A 163 -19.06 3.57 26.79
CA GLU A 163 -18.42 3.66 28.10
C GLU A 163 -17.07 2.96 28.04
N VAL A 164 -15.98 3.68 28.31
CA VAL A 164 -14.57 3.23 28.16
C VAL A 164 -14.38 1.80 28.70
N PRO A 165 -14.15 0.77 27.87
CA PRO A 165 -13.79 -0.54 28.39
C PRO A 165 -12.41 -0.44 29.08
N GLN A 166 -12.29 -0.94 30.28
CA GLN A 166 -11.00 -1.16 30.92
C GLN A 166 -10.28 -2.26 30.13
N LEU A 167 -9.39 -1.85 29.20
CA LEU A 167 -8.54 -2.78 28.45
C LEU A 167 -7.60 -3.47 29.45
N THR A 168 -7.83 -4.74 29.68
CA THR A 168 -6.90 -5.60 30.43
C THR A 168 -5.86 -6.19 29.47
N ALA A 169 -4.70 -6.55 29.99
CA ALA A 169 -3.58 -7.11 29.19
C ALA A 169 -3.92 -8.45 28.51
N ASP A 170 -5.03 -9.09 28.92
CA ASP A 170 -5.49 -10.38 28.38
C ASP A 170 -6.42 -10.27 27.16
N ASP A 171 -6.81 -9.05 26.74
CA ASP A 171 -7.60 -8.83 25.52
C ASP A 171 -6.72 -9.02 24.27
N ALA A 172 -6.30 -10.25 24.06
CA ALA A 172 -5.55 -10.70 22.86
C ALA A 172 -6.44 -10.94 21.63
N ASP A 173 -7.71 -10.52 21.70
CA ASP A 173 -8.64 -10.66 20.58
C ASP A 173 -8.33 -9.59 19.53
N ASP A 174 -7.71 -10.01 18.42
CA ASP A 174 -7.37 -9.16 17.25
C ASP A 174 -8.60 -8.48 16.62
N ASP A 175 -9.78 -8.76 17.11
CA ASP A 175 -11.04 -8.21 16.63
C ASP A 175 -11.42 -6.83 17.21
N VAL A 176 -10.70 -6.35 18.23
CA VAL A 176 -10.94 -5.02 18.79
C VAL A 176 -10.57 -3.92 17.76
N PRO A 177 -11.47 -2.98 17.43
CA PRO A 177 -11.27 -2.00 16.38
C PRO A 177 -9.97 -1.19 16.51
N ILE A 178 -9.55 -0.87 17.76
CA ILE A 178 -8.31 -0.13 18.04
C ILE A 178 -7.06 -0.94 17.69
N ILE A 179 -7.07 -2.25 17.96
CA ILE A 179 -5.95 -3.14 17.61
C ILE A 179 -5.80 -3.20 16.11
N LYS A 180 -6.90 -3.40 15.38
CA LYS A 180 -6.93 -3.39 13.92
C LYS A 180 -6.44 -2.07 13.34
N LEU A 181 -6.81 -0.95 13.94
CA LEU A 181 -6.34 0.36 13.51
C LEU A 181 -4.82 0.50 13.68
N ILE A 182 -4.27 0.14 14.85
CA ILE A 182 -2.82 0.23 15.10
C ILE A 182 -2.07 -0.70 14.14
N ASN A 183 -2.50 -1.95 13.99
CA ASN A 183 -1.88 -2.91 13.09
C ASN A 183 -1.89 -2.39 11.63
N SER A 184 -3.02 -1.85 11.17
CA SER A 184 -3.14 -1.25 9.84
C SER A 184 -2.22 -0.04 9.65
N LEU A 185 -2.05 0.81 10.67
CA LEU A 185 -1.12 1.94 10.63
C LEU A 185 0.33 1.47 10.52
N LEU A 186 0.71 0.40 11.22
CA LEU A 186 2.04 -0.19 11.13
C LEU A 186 2.32 -0.79 9.75
N VAL A 187 1.39 -1.59 9.22
CA VAL A 187 1.49 -2.17 7.86
C VAL A 187 1.56 -1.05 6.82
N ARG A 188 0.74 -0.01 6.96
CA ARG A 188 0.78 1.16 6.08
C ARG A 188 2.10 1.91 6.15
N GLY A 189 2.61 2.19 7.35
CA GLY A 189 3.91 2.84 7.53
C GLY A 189 5.04 2.02 6.90
N TYR A 190 5.02 0.70 7.07
CA TYR A 190 6.00 -0.19 6.45
C TYR A 190 5.91 -0.14 4.92
N SER A 191 4.71 -0.32 4.33
CA SER A 191 4.51 -0.36 2.87
C SER A 191 4.85 0.97 2.18
N THR A 192 4.71 2.10 2.88
CA THR A 192 5.10 3.43 2.39
C THR A 192 6.56 3.80 2.68
N ASN A 193 7.33 2.87 3.27
CA ASN A 193 8.71 3.11 3.69
C ASN A 193 8.87 4.31 4.63
N ALA A 194 7.88 4.51 5.50
CA ALA A 194 7.88 5.59 6.48
C ALA A 194 9.02 5.46 7.49
N SER A 195 9.55 6.58 7.96
CA SER A 195 10.50 6.59 9.07
C SER A 195 9.83 6.62 10.43
N ASP A 196 8.73 7.37 10.54
CA ASP A 196 8.04 7.58 11.80
C ASP A 196 6.51 7.67 11.57
N ILE A 197 5.74 7.21 12.56
CA ILE A 197 4.30 7.47 12.68
C ILE A 197 4.10 8.30 13.94
N HIS A 198 3.40 9.41 13.83
CA HIS A 198 3.07 10.31 14.93
C HIS A 198 1.59 10.26 15.21
N ILE A 199 1.20 10.09 16.47
CA ILE A 199 -0.18 10.20 16.96
C ILE A 199 -0.23 11.37 17.93
N GLU A 200 -0.86 12.45 17.52
CA GLU A 200 -0.82 13.74 18.20
C GLU A 200 -2.20 14.17 18.67
N PRO A 201 -2.38 14.42 19.97
CA PRO A 201 -3.64 14.92 20.49
C PRO A 201 -3.77 16.43 20.27
N PHE A 202 -4.89 16.82 19.68
CA PHE A 202 -5.36 18.19 19.64
C PHE A 202 -6.54 18.39 20.61
N LYS A 203 -7.09 19.59 20.67
CA LYS A 203 -8.21 19.91 21.57
C LYS A 203 -9.42 19.02 21.29
N ASP A 204 -9.82 18.92 20.03
CA ASP A 204 -11.08 18.32 19.61
C ASP A 204 -10.92 17.01 18.83
N PHE A 205 -9.69 16.67 18.41
CA PHE A 205 -9.40 15.49 17.59
C PHE A 205 -8.00 14.94 17.89
N THR A 206 -7.69 13.78 17.32
CA THR A 206 -6.35 13.18 17.29
C THR A 206 -5.88 13.11 15.85
N GLN A 207 -4.70 13.64 15.57
CA GLN A 207 -4.09 13.61 14.25
C GLN A 207 -3.05 12.51 14.15
N VAL A 208 -3.17 11.64 13.16
CA VAL A 208 -2.13 10.68 12.76
C VAL A 208 -1.35 11.28 11.60
N ARG A 209 -0.03 11.40 11.76
CA ARG A 209 0.89 11.87 10.72
C ARG A 209 1.95 10.82 10.47
N ILE A 210 2.37 10.68 9.22
CA ILE A 210 3.39 9.72 8.79
C ILE A 210 4.54 10.50 8.17
N ARG A 211 5.78 10.17 8.57
CA ARG A 211 6.98 10.77 7.96
C ARG A 211 7.49 9.87 6.84
N ILE A 212 7.45 10.37 5.60
CA ILE A 212 7.94 9.68 4.41
C ILE A 212 9.00 10.57 3.76
N ASP A 213 10.19 10.03 3.51
CA ASP A 213 11.31 10.75 2.88
C ASP A 213 11.66 12.09 3.54
N GLY A 214 11.50 12.14 4.87
CA GLY A 214 11.79 13.34 5.68
C GLY A 214 10.60 14.30 5.79
N GLN A 215 9.59 14.19 4.96
CA GLN A 215 8.40 15.04 5.00
C GLN A 215 7.32 14.45 5.92
N MET A 216 6.65 15.31 6.67
CA MET A 216 5.57 14.95 7.58
C MET A 216 4.23 15.16 6.87
N ILE A 217 3.51 14.07 6.62
CA ILE A 217 2.24 14.07 5.91
C ILE A 217 1.11 13.80 6.90
N SER A 218 0.06 14.63 6.90
CA SER A 218 -1.18 14.37 7.62
C SER A 218 -1.90 13.20 6.93
N TYR A 219 -2.12 12.13 7.70
CA TYR A 219 -2.64 10.90 7.12
C TYR A 219 -4.10 10.63 7.51
N LEU A 220 -4.42 10.75 8.80
CA LEU A 220 -5.71 10.36 9.33
C LEU A 220 -6.10 11.23 10.52
N THR A 221 -7.36 11.65 10.58
CA THR A 221 -7.95 12.34 11.73
C THR A 221 -8.89 11.38 12.44
N LEU A 222 -8.73 11.22 13.75
CA LEU A 222 -9.52 10.35 14.62
C LEU A 222 -10.25 11.19 15.65
N GLU A 223 -11.35 10.66 16.17
CA GLU A 223 -12.06 11.28 17.27
C GLU A 223 -11.21 11.34 18.53
N LYS A 224 -11.40 12.41 19.28
CA LYS A 224 -10.66 12.65 20.54
C LYS A 224 -10.85 11.51 21.56
N ALA A 225 -12.04 10.93 21.61
CA ALA A 225 -12.39 9.84 22.52
C ALA A 225 -11.45 8.62 22.35
N LEU A 226 -11.00 8.33 21.14
CA LEU A 226 -10.11 7.18 20.84
C LEU A 226 -8.68 7.38 21.33
N HIS A 227 -8.25 8.62 21.57
CA HIS A 227 -6.86 8.94 21.85
C HIS A 227 -6.27 8.13 23.01
N ASN A 228 -6.96 8.16 24.16
CA ASN A 228 -6.47 7.49 25.37
C ASN A 228 -6.38 5.97 25.19
N SER A 229 -7.32 5.36 24.49
CA SER A 229 -7.34 3.93 24.23
C SER A 229 -6.21 3.50 23.27
N ILE A 230 -5.94 4.32 22.26
CA ILE A 230 -4.80 4.09 21.34
C ILE A 230 -3.48 4.18 22.10
N VAL A 231 -3.29 5.22 22.93
CA VAL A 231 -2.07 5.39 23.74
C VAL A 231 -1.90 4.23 24.71
N ALA A 232 -2.98 3.84 25.42
CA ALA A 232 -2.95 2.72 26.35
C ALA A 232 -2.51 1.41 25.65
N ARG A 233 -3.09 1.12 24.48
CA ARG A 233 -2.72 -0.07 23.70
C ARG A 233 -1.25 -0.05 23.25
N ILE A 234 -0.74 1.09 22.79
CA ILE A 234 0.67 1.22 22.40
C ILE A 234 1.58 1.05 23.62
N LYS A 235 1.21 1.56 24.79
CA LYS A 235 1.93 1.33 26.05
C LYS A 235 1.98 -0.14 26.43
N ILE A 236 0.87 -0.87 26.30
CA ILE A 236 0.81 -2.32 26.52
C ILE A 236 1.78 -3.04 25.58
N MET A 237 1.69 -2.76 24.28
CA MET A 237 2.57 -3.40 23.25
C MET A 237 4.04 -3.14 23.53
N SER A 238 4.38 -1.98 24.11
CA SER A 238 5.77 -1.55 24.35
C SER A 238 6.22 -1.79 25.80
N ASN A 239 5.40 -2.48 26.61
CA ASN A 239 5.65 -2.74 28.02
C ASN A 239 5.93 -1.47 28.85
N LEU A 240 5.16 -0.39 28.60
CA LEU A 240 5.24 0.90 29.28
C LEU A 240 4.18 1.04 30.35
N ASN A 241 4.39 1.96 31.29
CA ASN A 241 3.44 2.20 32.40
C ASN A 241 2.19 2.95 31.91
N ILE A 242 1.04 2.28 31.92
CA ILE A 242 -0.25 2.83 31.46
C ILE A 242 -0.76 3.92 32.42
N ALA A 243 -0.52 3.77 33.72
CA ALA A 243 -1.02 4.67 34.73
C ALA A 243 -0.28 6.02 34.77
N GLU A 244 0.99 6.04 34.39
CA GLU A 244 1.79 7.28 34.35
C GLU A 244 1.58 8.02 33.04
N LYS A 245 1.14 9.29 33.13
CA LYS A 245 0.82 10.15 31.98
C LYS A 245 1.57 11.49 32.00
N ARG A 246 2.38 11.74 33.03
CA ARG A 246 2.99 13.06 33.29
C ARG A 246 4.46 13.14 32.91
N ILE A 247 5.12 12.01 32.76
CA ILE A 247 6.54 11.94 32.41
C ILE A 247 6.72 11.25 31.04
N PRO A 248 7.74 11.61 30.26
CA PRO A 248 8.10 10.92 29.03
C PRO A 248 8.43 9.45 29.29
N GLN A 249 8.05 8.58 28.36
CA GLN A 249 8.36 7.15 28.40
C GLN A 249 8.89 6.71 27.04
N ASP A 250 9.94 5.87 27.05
CA ASP A 250 10.52 5.25 25.86
C ASP A 250 10.45 3.73 25.97
N GLY A 251 10.14 3.08 24.87
CA GLY A 251 10.05 1.61 24.78
C GLY A 251 10.28 1.10 23.37
N ASN A 252 10.11 -0.20 23.23
CA ASN A 252 10.18 -0.85 21.93
C ASN A 252 9.23 -2.04 21.91
N PHE A 253 8.81 -2.44 20.71
CA PHE A 253 8.11 -3.70 20.53
C PHE A 253 8.45 -4.31 19.15
N HIS A 254 8.19 -5.61 19.04
CA HIS A 254 8.24 -6.37 17.80
C HIS A 254 6.87 -6.96 17.52
N ALA A 255 6.45 -6.92 16.28
CA ALA A 255 5.19 -7.53 15.84
C ALA A 255 5.37 -8.17 14.47
N VAL A 256 4.74 -9.33 14.26
CA VAL A 256 4.62 -9.94 12.93
C VAL A 256 3.21 -9.70 12.43
N LEU A 257 3.07 -8.84 11.43
CA LEU A 257 1.79 -8.44 10.87
C LEU A 257 1.75 -8.79 9.38
N GLU A 258 0.75 -9.56 8.95
CA GLU A 258 0.62 -10.02 7.56
C GLU A 258 1.91 -10.68 7.01
N GLY A 259 2.66 -11.39 7.87
CA GLY A 259 3.96 -12.00 7.50
C GLY A 259 5.14 -11.03 7.45
N ILE A 260 4.95 -9.77 7.84
CA ILE A 260 6.00 -8.74 7.92
C ILE A 260 6.48 -8.66 9.37
N ASP A 261 7.78 -8.81 9.58
CA ASP A 261 8.42 -8.59 10.89
C ASP A 261 8.72 -7.10 11.05
N ILE A 262 8.05 -6.46 12.03
CA ILE A 262 8.14 -5.03 12.28
C ILE A 262 8.74 -4.78 13.66
N SER A 263 9.85 -4.06 13.69
CA SER A 263 10.50 -3.59 14.91
C SER A 263 10.27 -2.10 15.08
N MET A 264 9.75 -1.68 16.23
CA MET A 264 9.38 -0.29 16.50
C MET A 264 10.06 0.22 17.75
N ARG A 265 10.59 1.45 17.68
CA ARG A 265 10.96 2.25 18.85
C ARG A 265 9.87 3.27 19.13
N ILE A 266 9.40 3.29 20.37
CA ILE A 266 8.28 4.13 20.83
C ILE A 266 8.81 5.20 21.76
N SER A 267 8.35 6.44 21.55
CA SER A 267 8.51 7.54 22.49
C SER A 267 7.16 8.18 22.78
N ILE A 268 6.80 8.28 24.04
CA ILE A 268 5.54 8.89 24.51
C ILE A 268 5.90 10.15 25.30
N LEU A 269 5.28 11.27 24.89
CA LEU A 269 5.56 12.58 25.44
C LEU A 269 4.28 13.23 25.96
N PRO A 270 4.21 13.70 27.24
CA PRO A 270 3.10 14.48 27.74
C PRO A 270 2.93 15.78 26.97
N THR A 271 1.70 16.14 26.63
CA THR A 271 1.34 17.43 26.03
C THR A 271 0.11 18.01 26.72
N THR A 272 -0.27 19.23 26.38
CA THR A 272 -1.44 19.92 26.97
C THR A 272 -2.76 19.22 26.68
N HIS A 273 -2.86 18.46 25.59
CA HIS A 273 -4.10 17.82 25.16
C HIS A 273 -4.10 16.29 25.30
N GLY A 274 -3.07 15.72 25.92
CA GLY A 274 -2.89 14.27 26.09
C GLY A 274 -1.44 13.87 25.81
N GLU A 275 -1.17 12.59 25.67
CA GLU A 275 0.16 12.06 25.40
C GLU A 275 0.40 11.92 23.90
N LYS A 276 1.43 12.57 23.38
CA LYS A 276 1.87 12.37 22.00
C LYS A 276 2.68 11.08 21.90
N VAL A 277 2.39 10.27 20.89
CA VAL A 277 3.14 9.04 20.58
C VAL A 277 3.94 9.24 19.30
N VAL A 278 5.20 8.82 19.32
CA VAL A 278 6.07 8.72 18.15
C VAL A 278 6.55 7.28 18.03
N MET A 279 6.20 6.63 16.93
CA MET A 279 6.60 5.27 16.60
C MET A 279 7.61 5.32 15.45
N ARG A 280 8.86 4.89 15.69
CA ARG A 280 9.91 4.87 14.68
C ARG A 280 10.23 3.47 14.23
N PHE A 281 10.27 3.24 12.92
CA PHE A 281 10.67 1.96 12.32
C PHE A 281 12.15 1.67 12.53
N GLY A 282 12.49 0.44 12.93
CA GLY A 282 13.85 -0.05 13.07
C GLY A 282 14.61 -0.07 11.73
N TYR A 283 15.93 0.07 11.78
CA TYR A 283 16.77 0.16 10.56
C TYR A 283 16.79 -1.15 9.74
N GLN A 284 16.54 -2.30 10.39
CA GLN A 284 16.56 -3.62 9.75
C GLN A 284 15.31 -3.93 8.92
N ASP A 285 14.20 -3.24 9.20
CA ASP A 285 12.89 -3.53 8.64
C ASP A 285 12.59 -2.72 7.37
N ARG A 286 13.51 -1.83 6.94
CA ARG A 286 13.29 -1.01 5.76
C ARG A 286 13.61 -1.78 4.49
N PRO A 287 12.67 -1.94 3.55
CA PRO A 287 12.98 -2.47 2.24
C PRO A 287 14.08 -1.62 1.60
N ARG A 288 15.17 -2.24 1.12
CA ARG A 288 16.28 -1.53 0.47
C ARG A 288 15.73 -0.72 -0.70
N ARG A 289 15.86 0.58 -0.61
CA ARG A 289 15.37 1.57 -1.57
C ARG A 289 15.96 1.35 -2.95
N THR A 290 15.11 1.07 -3.95
CA THR A 290 15.43 1.41 -5.34
C THR A 290 15.00 2.86 -5.51
N LEU A 291 15.98 3.76 -5.64
CA LEU A 291 15.80 5.22 -5.76
C LEU A 291 14.96 5.63 -6.98
N ARG A 292 13.63 5.58 -6.91
CA ARG A 292 12.77 6.14 -8.00
C ARG A 292 11.32 6.45 -7.64
N HIS A 293 10.94 6.72 -6.38
CA HIS A 293 9.52 6.94 -6.03
C HIS A 293 9.19 8.35 -5.50
N GLU A 294 9.94 9.38 -5.89
CA GLU A 294 9.83 10.71 -5.26
C GLU A 294 8.69 11.63 -5.78
N ARG A 295 7.96 11.29 -6.85
CA ARG A 295 7.07 12.30 -7.48
C ARG A 295 5.58 12.19 -7.19
N LEU A 296 5.05 11.07 -6.77
CA LEU A 296 3.59 10.87 -6.62
C LEU A 296 3.00 11.42 -5.31
N PHE A 297 3.83 11.63 -4.28
CA PHE A 297 3.34 12.10 -2.97
C PHE A 297 3.27 13.62 -2.83
N LEU A 298 3.92 14.38 -3.69
CA LEU A 298 3.95 15.84 -3.60
C LEU A 298 2.64 16.50 -4.05
N GLN A 299 1.83 15.82 -4.85
CA GLN A 299 0.59 16.37 -5.37
C GLN A 299 -0.58 16.39 -4.37
N TYR A 300 -0.57 15.51 -3.37
CA TYR A 300 -1.60 15.45 -2.32
C TYR A 300 -1.35 16.37 -1.12
N ALA A 301 -0.14 16.89 -0.95
CA ALA A 301 0.23 17.78 0.16
C ALA A 301 -0.26 19.22 -0.05
N ASP A 302 -0.41 19.66 -1.30
CA ASP A 302 -0.68 21.08 -1.61
C ASP A 302 -2.15 21.52 -1.43
N GLU A 303 -3.11 20.62 -1.38
CA GLU A 303 -4.52 21.01 -1.26
C GLU A 303 -5.05 21.19 0.18
N ASN A 304 -4.35 20.69 1.19
CA ASN A 304 -4.83 20.72 2.59
C ASN A 304 -3.96 21.52 3.58
N ASP A 305 -2.89 22.18 3.17
CA ASP A 305 -1.87 22.72 4.10
C ASP A 305 -1.97 24.23 4.39
N VAL A 306 -3.07 24.87 4.12
CA VAL A 306 -3.18 26.35 4.32
C VAL A 306 -3.33 26.77 5.80
N CYS A 307 -3.54 25.86 6.73
CA CYS A 307 -3.78 26.20 8.15
C CYS A 307 -2.66 25.89 9.16
N ALA A 308 -1.65 25.09 8.81
CA ALA A 308 -0.68 24.57 9.79
C ALA A 308 0.64 25.35 9.91
N GLU A 309 1.03 26.15 8.91
CA GLU A 309 2.36 26.81 8.88
C GLU A 309 2.55 27.97 9.85
N ARG A 310 1.53 28.57 10.42
CA ARG A 310 1.69 29.76 11.28
C ARG A 310 2.14 29.50 12.72
N HIS A 311 2.12 28.26 13.20
CA HIS A 311 2.49 27.94 14.59
C HIS A 311 3.89 27.33 14.78
N TYR A 312 4.58 26.93 13.71
CA TYR A 312 5.84 26.18 13.81
C TYR A 312 7.11 27.06 13.84
N LEU A 313 7.02 28.33 13.47
CA LEU A 313 8.18 29.24 13.42
C LEU A 313 8.58 29.82 14.79
N HIS A 314 7.77 29.69 15.84
CA HIS A 314 8.10 30.29 17.14
C HIS A 314 8.93 29.42 18.08
N HIS A 315 9.12 28.11 17.83
CA HIS A 315 9.85 27.23 18.74
C HIS A 315 11.30 26.91 18.35
N ARG A 316 11.81 27.47 17.24
CA ARG A 316 13.21 27.22 16.80
C ARG A 316 14.23 28.23 17.31
N ALA A 317 13.80 29.24 18.05
CA ALA A 317 14.69 30.35 18.53
C ALA A 317 15.35 30.12 19.91
N TYR A 318 15.07 29.01 20.61
CA TYR A 318 15.58 28.78 21.98
C TYR A 318 16.47 27.54 22.13
N ARG A 319 17.35 27.26 21.17
CA ARG A 319 18.38 26.22 21.36
C ARG A 319 19.73 26.60 20.76
N PHE A 320 20.24 27.78 21.11
CA PHE A 320 21.67 28.10 21.05
C PHE A 320 21.93 29.25 22.05
N ARG A 321 22.17 28.87 23.30
CA ARG A 321 23.06 29.54 24.24
C ARG A 321 23.47 28.53 25.30
#